data_bfbbe7e8bdb092706d78cf40a1c2ed48
#
_entry.id   bfbbe7e8bdb092706d78cf40a1c2ed48
#
_cell.length_a   1.000
_cell.length_b   1.000
_cell.length_c   1.000
_cell.angle_alpha   90.00
_cell.angle_beta   90.00
_cell.angle_gamma   90.00
#
_symmetry.space_group_name_H-M   'P 1'
#
loop_
_entity.id
_entity.type
_entity.pdbx_description
1 polymer ?
#
loop_
_entity_poly.entity_id
_entity_poly.type
_entity_poly.pdbx_seq_one_letter_code
_entity_poly.pdbx_strand_id
1 'polypeptide(L)'
;TTDPASVLGEADVTFLCTSPSVIVSYMKEYKDTFKPGSLVTDVCGIKTAVMKASQVLPPEVDFIGCHPMAGTEFSGIENSFPELFQRCHFILTPRETSTQEHQDLMHRIAAYIGAADVVTTTPERHDEIIAYTSQLMHIIALSVCDDAELFRCKGFEGGSFRDCTRVAALDVPLWRELMTLNADGLTKVIVRLEENIHAYGVALEHHDVERMTAKLEYSSNRKRRMNLPGPGQVSLDPDLFS
;
A
#
# COMPACT_ATOMS: atom_id res chain seq x y z
N THR A 1 29.07 1.95 -4.01
CA THR A 1 29.37 3.27 -3.44
C THR A 1 28.33 3.68 -2.42
N THR A 2 28.68 4.52 -1.48
CA THR A 2 27.78 5.18 -0.53
C THR A 2 27.56 6.66 -0.91
N ASP A 3 28.13 7.09 -2.02
CA ASP A 3 27.95 8.44 -2.58
C ASP A 3 26.96 8.37 -3.75
N PRO A 4 25.71 8.85 -3.59
CA PRO A 4 24.70 8.85 -4.65
C PRO A 4 25.14 9.68 -5.86
N ALA A 5 25.79 10.82 -5.65
CA ALA A 5 26.19 11.71 -6.73
C ALA A 5 27.12 11.05 -7.75
N SER A 6 27.92 10.06 -7.30
CA SER A 6 28.85 9.33 -8.17
C SER A 6 28.18 8.38 -9.18
N VAL A 7 26.88 8.09 -9.04
CA VAL A 7 26.17 7.10 -9.88
C VAL A 7 24.90 7.64 -10.53
N LEU A 8 24.25 8.65 -9.94
CA LEU A 8 22.98 9.17 -10.45
C LEU A 8 23.08 9.75 -11.87
N GLY A 9 24.20 10.37 -12.19
CA GLY A 9 24.48 10.93 -13.52
C GLY A 9 24.70 9.89 -14.63
N GLU A 10 24.88 8.61 -14.28
CA GLU A 10 25.10 7.51 -15.22
C GLU A 10 23.92 6.53 -15.28
N ALA A 11 23.05 6.54 -14.25
CA ALA A 11 21.95 5.59 -14.11
C ALA A 11 20.79 5.89 -15.08
N ASP A 12 20.41 4.89 -15.87
CA ASP A 12 19.21 4.98 -16.72
C ASP A 12 17.92 4.85 -15.92
N VAL A 13 17.95 4.09 -14.81
CA VAL A 13 16.82 3.92 -13.89
C VAL A 13 17.30 4.02 -12.44
N THR A 14 16.63 4.84 -11.65
CA THR A 14 16.92 4.99 -10.21
C THR A 14 15.68 4.63 -9.39
N PHE A 15 15.80 3.63 -8.51
CA PHE A 15 14.76 3.27 -7.52
C PHE A 15 15.08 3.91 -6.17
N LEU A 16 14.17 4.74 -5.67
CA LEU A 16 14.24 5.36 -4.35
C LEU A 16 13.51 4.46 -3.33
N CYS A 17 14.25 3.53 -2.72
CA CYS A 17 13.72 2.50 -1.81
C CYS A 17 13.90 2.92 -0.34
N THR A 18 13.24 4.00 0.09
CA THR A 18 13.35 4.54 1.44
C THR A 18 12.04 5.20 1.89
N SER A 19 12.02 5.87 3.08
CA SER A 19 10.82 6.54 3.56
C SER A 19 10.45 7.78 2.73
N PRO A 20 9.18 8.20 2.71
CA PRO A 20 8.71 9.33 1.90
C PRO A 20 9.52 10.62 2.11
N SER A 21 9.82 10.99 3.37
CA SER A 21 10.61 12.19 3.66
C SER A 21 12.02 12.14 3.09
N VAL A 22 12.64 10.99 3.15
CA VAL A 22 13.98 10.77 2.58
C VAL A 22 13.92 10.83 1.06
N ILE A 23 12.91 10.20 0.41
CA ILE A 23 12.68 10.30 -1.05
C ILE A 23 12.57 11.78 -1.48
N VAL A 24 11.73 12.56 -0.77
CA VAL A 24 11.54 13.99 -1.04
C VAL A 24 12.85 14.77 -0.90
N SER A 25 13.63 14.47 0.13
CA SER A 25 14.93 15.12 0.37
C SER A 25 15.93 14.78 -0.72
N TYR A 26 16.01 13.51 -1.11
CA TYR A 26 16.91 13.06 -2.19
C TYR A 26 16.57 13.72 -3.53
N MET A 27 15.31 13.76 -3.90
CA MET A 27 14.91 14.43 -5.15
C MET A 27 15.30 15.91 -5.16
N LYS A 28 15.18 16.60 -4.04
CA LYS A 28 15.56 18.02 -3.92
C LYS A 28 17.09 18.21 -3.98
N GLU A 29 17.81 17.40 -3.24
CA GLU A 29 19.26 17.48 -3.10
C GLU A 29 19.99 17.14 -4.41
N TYR A 30 19.53 16.08 -5.09
CA TYR A 30 20.20 15.53 -6.28
C TYR A 30 19.49 15.86 -7.58
N LYS A 31 18.50 16.78 -7.60
CA LYS A 31 17.71 17.09 -8.81
C LYS A 31 18.52 17.36 -10.07
N ASP A 32 19.66 18.04 -9.92
CA ASP A 32 20.54 18.44 -11.03
C ASP A 32 21.63 17.37 -11.34
N THR A 33 21.62 16.26 -10.61
CA THR A 33 22.59 15.17 -10.76
C THR A 33 22.04 14.00 -11.56
N PHE A 34 20.70 13.82 -11.61
CA PHE A 34 20.09 12.74 -12.38
C PHE A 34 20.41 12.87 -13.87
N LYS A 35 20.66 11.72 -14.51
CA LYS A 35 20.96 11.66 -15.94
C LYS A 35 19.80 12.19 -16.77
N PRO A 36 19.99 13.14 -17.70
CA PRO A 36 18.96 13.53 -18.65
C PRO A 36 18.42 12.33 -19.44
N GLY A 37 17.11 12.21 -19.57
CA GLY A 37 16.44 11.09 -20.21
C GLY A 37 16.27 9.85 -19.33
N SER A 38 16.70 9.89 -18.06
CA SER A 38 16.53 8.77 -17.14
C SER A 38 15.14 8.71 -16.51
N LEU A 39 14.82 7.55 -15.95
CA LEU A 39 13.64 7.30 -15.14
C LEU A 39 14.02 7.26 -13.66
N VAL A 40 13.36 8.06 -12.85
CA VAL A 40 13.38 7.96 -11.39
C VAL A 40 12.05 7.37 -10.92
N THR A 41 12.09 6.47 -9.98
CA THR A 41 10.91 5.82 -9.41
C THR A 41 11.09 5.57 -7.91
N ASP A 42 10.01 5.35 -7.20
CA ASP A 42 10.00 4.99 -5.78
C ASP A 42 9.23 3.69 -5.54
N VAL A 43 9.24 3.19 -4.32
CA VAL A 43 8.48 2.00 -3.90
C VAL A 43 7.63 2.25 -2.65
N CYS A 44 7.46 3.50 -2.24
CA CYS A 44 6.81 3.79 -0.96
C CYS A 44 5.28 3.62 -1.00
N GLY A 45 4.70 3.45 0.18
CA GLY A 45 3.27 3.19 0.36
C GLY A 45 2.35 4.40 0.22
N ILE A 46 2.86 5.58 -0.15
CA ILE A 46 2.08 6.80 -0.38
C ILE A 46 2.54 7.49 -1.66
N LYS A 47 1.61 8.02 -2.45
CA LYS A 47 1.93 8.55 -3.78
C LYS A 47 1.75 10.05 -3.91
N THR A 48 0.67 10.63 -3.41
CA THR A 48 0.35 12.06 -3.60
C THR A 48 1.50 12.97 -3.18
N ALA A 49 2.07 12.75 -1.99
CA ALA A 49 3.17 13.56 -1.48
C ALA A 49 4.45 13.41 -2.31
N VAL A 50 4.80 12.19 -2.70
CA VAL A 50 6.01 11.88 -3.48
C VAL A 50 5.89 12.43 -4.90
N MET A 51 4.74 12.22 -5.55
CA MET A 51 4.47 12.74 -6.90
C MET A 51 4.51 14.27 -6.94
N LYS A 52 3.96 14.94 -5.91
CA LYS A 52 4.07 16.39 -5.78
C LYS A 52 5.53 16.83 -5.63
N ALA A 53 6.30 16.13 -4.81
CA ALA A 53 7.71 16.46 -4.60
C ALA A 53 8.56 16.20 -5.86
N SER A 54 8.21 15.21 -6.67
CA SER A 54 8.93 14.88 -7.90
C SER A 54 8.92 15.99 -8.96
N GLN A 55 8.03 16.99 -8.82
CA GLN A 55 7.98 18.17 -9.70
C GLN A 55 9.24 19.05 -9.64
N VAL A 56 10.12 18.84 -8.65
CA VAL A 56 11.41 19.54 -8.58
C VAL A 56 12.45 18.99 -9.58
N LEU A 57 12.22 17.80 -10.12
CA LEU A 57 13.11 17.18 -11.09
C LEU A 57 13.06 17.94 -12.43
N PRO A 58 14.21 18.04 -13.15
CA PRO A 58 14.25 18.62 -14.48
C PRO A 58 13.27 17.96 -15.44
N PRO A 59 12.76 18.68 -16.47
CA PRO A 59 11.81 18.13 -17.44
C PRO A 59 12.35 16.91 -18.20
N GLU A 60 13.67 16.81 -18.33
CA GLU A 60 14.35 15.69 -19.00
C GLU A 60 14.42 14.42 -18.14
N VAL A 61 14.11 14.51 -16.86
CA VAL A 61 14.09 13.37 -15.93
C VAL A 61 12.65 12.96 -15.68
N ASP A 62 12.29 11.76 -16.13
CA ASP A 62 10.96 11.23 -15.89
C ASP A 62 10.81 10.71 -14.45
N PHE A 63 9.57 10.75 -13.93
CA PHE A 63 9.25 10.17 -12.65
C PHE A 63 7.93 9.38 -12.73
N ILE A 64 8.00 8.10 -12.41
CA ILE A 64 6.83 7.24 -12.27
C ILE A 64 6.82 6.72 -10.83
N GLY A 65 5.81 7.14 -10.05
CA GLY A 65 5.62 6.56 -8.72
C GLY A 65 5.22 5.10 -8.82
N CYS A 66 5.80 4.23 -7.98
CA CYS A 66 5.33 2.86 -7.91
C CYS A 66 5.12 2.37 -6.47
N HIS A 67 4.31 1.33 -6.33
CA HIS A 67 4.03 0.68 -5.06
C HIS A 67 3.79 -0.81 -5.30
N PRO A 68 4.81 -1.65 -5.13
CA PRO A 68 4.61 -3.10 -5.05
C PRO A 68 3.76 -3.42 -3.81
N MET A 69 2.62 -4.06 -3.98
CA MET A 69 1.75 -4.48 -2.87
C MET A 69 2.33 -5.72 -2.19
N ALA A 70 3.54 -5.59 -1.69
CA ALA A 70 4.31 -6.62 -1.03
C ALA A 70 5.12 -6.01 0.10
N GLY A 71 5.25 -6.74 1.20
CA GLY A 71 6.01 -6.31 2.36
C GLY A 71 5.84 -7.27 3.51
N THR A 72 6.76 -7.19 4.44
CA THR A 72 6.68 -7.85 5.73
C THR A 72 6.66 -6.81 6.84
N GLU A 73 6.35 -7.21 8.05
CA GLU A 73 6.39 -6.38 9.25
C GLU A 73 7.83 -6.03 9.70
N PHE A 74 8.84 -6.63 9.07
CA PHE A 74 10.26 -6.44 9.40
C PHE A 74 10.94 -5.53 8.40
N SER A 75 11.71 -4.56 8.90
CA SER A 75 12.54 -3.66 8.10
C SER A 75 13.96 -4.21 7.92
N GLY A 76 14.69 -3.69 6.94
CA GLY A 76 16.10 -3.97 6.71
C GLY A 76 16.39 -4.99 5.62
N ILE A 77 17.59 -4.89 5.05
CA ILE A 77 18.04 -5.76 3.95
C ILE A 77 18.14 -7.23 4.36
N GLU A 78 18.40 -7.48 5.63
CA GLU A 78 18.47 -8.82 6.24
C GLU A 78 17.14 -9.57 6.21
N ASN A 79 16.02 -8.86 6.06
CA ASN A 79 14.69 -9.43 5.95
C ASN A 79 14.18 -9.50 4.50
N SER A 80 15.03 -9.15 3.53
CA SER A 80 14.67 -9.24 2.11
C SER A 80 14.88 -10.66 1.57
N PHE A 81 14.01 -11.06 0.64
CA PHE A 81 14.12 -12.33 -0.08
C PHE A 81 13.57 -12.20 -1.50
N PRO A 82 14.09 -12.97 -2.47
CA PRO A 82 13.76 -12.80 -3.88
C PRO A 82 12.27 -12.96 -4.21
N GLU A 83 11.57 -13.83 -3.46
CA GLU A 83 10.17 -14.17 -3.69
C GLU A 83 9.19 -13.12 -3.15
N LEU A 84 9.67 -12.07 -2.46
CA LEU A 84 8.83 -11.04 -1.83
C LEU A 84 7.80 -10.43 -2.78
N PHE A 85 8.18 -10.22 -4.04
CA PHE A 85 7.33 -9.57 -5.03
C PHE A 85 6.51 -10.54 -5.88
N GLN A 86 6.71 -11.84 -5.72
CA GLN A 86 5.98 -12.84 -6.50
C GLN A 86 4.48 -12.76 -6.21
N ARG A 87 3.69 -12.68 -7.29
CA ARG A 87 2.22 -12.57 -7.26
C ARG A 87 1.66 -11.31 -6.58
N CYS A 88 2.49 -10.29 -6.28
CA CYS A 88 1.96 -9.02 -5.80
C CYS A 88 1.27 -8.24 -6.93
N HIS A 89 0.32 -7.39 -6.58
CA HIS A 89 -0.11 -6.32 -7.47
C HIS A 89 0.97 -5.24 -7.49
N PHE A 90 1.28 -4.71 -8.68
CA PHE A 90 2.27 -3.64 -8.83
C PHE A 90 1.56 -2.37 -9.30
N ILE A 91 1.52 -1.34 -8.46
CA ILE A 91 0.78 -0.12 -8.77
C ILE A 91 1.73 0.92 -9.35
N LEU A 92 1.31 1.55 -10.46
CA LEU A 92 2.00 2.64 -11.12
C LEU A 92 1.17 3.92 -11.07
N THR A 93 1.84 5.03 -10.79
CA THR A 93 1.28 6.38 -10.87
C THR A 93 2.19 7.25 -11.73
N PRO A 94 2.11 7.14 -13.07
CA PRO A 94 2.92 7.95 -13.96
C PRO A 94 2.48 9.42 -13.90
N ARG A 95 3.41 10.34 -14.17
CA ARG A 95 3.07 11.73 -14.48
C ARG A 95 2.36 11.80 -15.83
N GLU A 96 1.60 12.86 -16.08
CA GLU A 96 1.03 13.13 -17.41
C GLU A 96 2.09 13.25 -18.51
N THR A 97 3.31 13.66 -18.12
CA THR A 97 4.46 13.81 -19.01
C THR A 97 5.29 12.54 -19.16
N SER A 98 4.99 11.49 -18.40
CA SER A 98 5.75 10.24 -18.46
C SER A 98 5.67 9.59 -19.82
N THR A 99 6.81 9.19 -20.37
CA THR A 99 6.88 8.59 -21.70
C THR A 99 6.30 7.18 -21.70
N GLN A 100 5.76 6.76 -22.85
CA GLN A 100 5.28 5.38 -23.02
C GLN A 100 6.42 4.37 -22.85
N GLU A 101 7.62 4.71 -23.30
CA GLU A 101 8.81 3.86 -23.16
C GLU A 101 9.13 3.55 -21.68
N HIS A 102 9.08 4.56 -20.81
CA HIS A 102 9.32 4.38 -19.38
C HIS A 102 8.17 3.61 -18.72
N GLN A 103 6.92 3.85 -19.11
CA GLN A 103 5.80 3.07 -18.61
C GLN A 103 5.94 1.58 -19.02
N ASP A 104 6.27 1.29 -20.27
CA ASP A 104 6.52 -0.07 -20.76
C ASP A 104 7.72 -0.71 -20.05
N LEU A 105 8.75 0.07 -19.73
CA LEU A 105 9.89 -0.42 -18.95
C LEU A 105 9.43 -0.85 -17.54
N MET A 106 8.62 -0.04 -16.85
CA MET A 106 8.09 -0.40 -15.53
C MET A 106 7.20 -1.65 -15.57
N HIS A 107 6.40 -1.83 -16.62
CA HIS A 107 5.65 -3.07 -16.83
C HIS A 107 6.56 -4.30 -17.00
N ARG A 108 7.65 -4.17 -17.75
CA ARG A 108 8.64 -5.25 -17.91
C ARG A 108 9.35 -5.57 -16.60
N ILE A 109 9.71 -4.54 -15.82
CA ILE A 109 10.32 -4.74 -14.49
C ILE A 109 9.37 -5.46 -13.55
N ALA A 110 8.10 -5.01 -13.47
CA ALA A 110 7.08 -5.68 -12.65
C ALA A 110 6.92 -7.16 -13.02
N ALA A 111 6.83 -7.46 -14.32
CA ALA A 111 6.76 -8.84 -14.79
C ALA A 111 8.02 -9.65 -14.44
N TYR A 112 9.21 -9.05 -14.58
CA TYR A 112 10.48 -9.71 -14.29
C TYR A 112 10.62 -10.09 -12.80
N ILE A 113 10.15 -9.24 -11.88
CA ILE A 113 10.17 -9.54 -10.44
C ILE A 113 9.03 -10.47 -10.01
N GLY A 114 8.14 -10.88 -10.92
CA GLY A 114 7.09 -11.87 -10.66
C GLY A 114 5.77 -11.29 -10.16
N ALA A 115 5.50 -9.99 -10.37
CA ALA A 115 4.20 -9.41 -10.06
C ALA A 115 3.08 -10.09 -10.85
N ALA A 116 1.90 -10.26 -10.23
CA ALA A 116 0.74 -10.88 -10.87
C ALA A 116 0.12 -10.00 -11.95
N ASP A 117 0.09 -8.69 -11.71
CA ASP A 117 -0.43 -7.68 -12.62
C ASP A 117 0.13 -6.30 -12.32
N VAL A 118 -0.17 -5.36 -13.20
CA VAL A 118 0.16 -3.94 -13.03
C VAL A 118 -1.12 -3.12 -13.10
N VAL A 119 -1.34 -2.30 -12.09
CA VAL A 119 -2.48 -1.37 -12.00
C VAL A 119 -1.97 0.05 -12.17
N THR A 120 -2.37 0.74 -13.23
CA THR A 120 -2.07 2.16 -13.41
C THR A 120 -3.22 3.02 -12.88
N THR A 121 -2.90 4.02 -12.06
CA THR A 121 -3.89 4.92 -11.43
C THR A 121 -3.30 6.31 -11.17
N THR A 122 -4.12 7.24 -10.66
CA THR A 122 -3.63 8.53 -10.18
C THR A 122 -3.10 8.44 -8.76
N PRO A 123 -2.19 9.33 -8.34
CA PRO A 123 -1.67 9.37 -6.97
C PRO A 123 -2.77 9.50 -5.91
N GLU A 124 -3.77 10.35 -6.17
CA GLU A 124 -4.89 10.60 -5.26
C GLU A 124 -5.76 9.36 -5.09
N ARG A 125 -6.06 8.67 -6.21
CA ARG A 125 -6.84 7.44 -6.18
C ARG A 125 -6.08 6.30 -5.50
N HIS A 126 -4.77 6.22 -5.72
CA HIS A 126 -3.90 5.30 -5.00
C HIS A 126 -4.05 5.51 -3.49
N ASP A 127 -3.82 6.73 -3.00
CA ASP A 127 -3.80 7.03 -1.56
C ASP A 127 -5.19 6.84 -0.92
N GLU A 128 -6.27 7.15 -1.66
CA GLU A 128 -7.64 6.88 -1.22
C GLU A 128 -7.89 5.37 -0.99
N ILE A 129 -7.42 4.52 -1.92
CA ILE A 129 -7.58 3.06 -1.81
C ILE A 129 -6.67 2.50 -0.72
N ILE A 130 -5.42 2.96 -0.62
CA ILE A 130 -4.47 2.52 0.40
C ILE A 130 -4.94 2.88 1.82
N ALA A 131 -5.60 4.03 1.99
CA ALA A 131 -6.24 4.36 3.27
C ALA A 131 -7.20 3.25 3.73
N TYR A 132 -7.98 2.69 2.81
CA TYR A 132 -8.96 1.64 3.11
C TYR A 132 -8.34 0.24 3.18
N THR A 133 -7.52 -0.15 2.21
CA THR A 133 -7.04 -1.54 2.06
C THR A 133 -5.82 -1.87 2.91
N SER A 134 -5.08 -0.86 3.35
CA SER A 134 -3.84 -1.03 4.12
C SER A 134 -3.87 -0.26 5.44
N GLN A 135 -3.89 1.08 5.40
CA GLN A 135 -3.72 1.90 6.61
C GLN A 135 -4.82 1.66 7.65
N LEU A 136 -6.08 1.54 7.20
CA LEU A 136 -7.20 1.23 8.09
C LEU A 136 -7.02 -0.13 8.78
N MET A 137 -6.44 -1.13 8.11
CA MET A 137 -6.19 -2.45 8.71
C MET A 137 -5.20 -2.36 9.86
N HIS A 138 -4.17 -1.51 9.74
CA HIS A 138 -3.23 -1.26 10.83
C HIS A 138 -3.89 -0.51 12.00
N ILE A 139 -4.75 0.49 11.72
CA ILE A 139 -5.51 1.18 12.78
C ILE A 139 -6.41 0.21 13.53
N ILE A 140 -7.11 -0.69 12.83
CA ILE A 140 -7.94 -1.73 13.47
C ILE A 140 -7.09 -2.63 14.36
N ALA A 141 -5.96 -3.12 13.85
CA ALA A 141 -5.05 -3.98 14.60
C ALA A 141 -4.52 -3.28 15.87
N LEU A 142 -4.07 -2.03 15.74
CA LEU A 142 -3.61 -1.21 16.86
C LEU A 142 -4.73 -0.99 17.89
N SER A 143 -5.94 -0.62 17.44
CA SER A 143 -7.07 -0.37 18.33
C SER A 143 -7.50 -1.61 19.12
N VAL A 144 -7.40 -2.81 18.51
CA VAL A 144 -7.62 -4.07 19.24
C VAL A 144 -6.52 -4.30 20.28
N CYS A 145 -5.27 -3.94 19.96
CA CYS A 145 -4.15 -4.09 20.88
C CYS A 145 -4.11 -3.05 22.00
N ASP A 146 -4.80 -1.92 21.86
CA ASP A 146 -4.92 -0.89 22.90
C ASP A 146 -5.81 -1.32 24.07
N ASP A 147 -6.61 -2.38 23.90
CA ASP A 147 -7.48 -2.89 24.96
C ASP A 147 -6.67 -3.63 26.03
N ALA A 148 -7.02 -3.40 27.31
CA ALA A 148 -6.38 -4.05 28.45
C ALA A 148 -6.54 -5.57 28.46
N GLU A 149 -7.54 -6.11 27.77
CA GLU A 149 -7.76 -7.57 27.63
C GLU A 149 -6.67 -8.25 26.79
N LEU A 150 -5.87 -7.50 26.01
CA LEU A 150 -4.79 -8.06 25.19
C LEU A 150 -3.88 -9.02 25.97
N PHE A 151 -3.52 -8.66 27.20
CA PHE A 151 -2.64 -9.50 28.04
C PHE A 151 -3.38 -10.59 28.79
N ARG A 152 -4.70 -10.51 28.87
CA ARG A 152 -5.55 -11.49 29.56
C ARG A 152 -6.03 -12.60 28.64
N CYS A 153 -5.99 -12.38 27.31
CA CYS A 153 -6.46 -13.35 26.33
C CYS A 153 -5.40 -14.41 25.94
N LYS A 154 -4.23 -14.43 26.61
CA LYS A 154 -3.17 -15.38 26.28
C LYS A 154 -3.65 -16.83 26.45
N GLY A 155 -3.54 -17.60 25.36
CA GLY A 155 -4.02 -18.98 25.29
C GLY A 155 -5.44 -19.13 24.75
N PHE A 156 -6.17 -18.01 24.53
CA PHE A 156 -7.48 -17.97 23.88
C PHE A 156 -7.43 -17.46 22.44
N GLU A 157 -6.27 -16.94 22.02
CA GLU A 157 -6.06 -16.38 20.70
C GLU A 157 -6.08 -17.47 19.61
N GLY A 158 -7.12 -17.43 18.79
CA GLY A 158 -7.25 -18.24 17.59
C GLY A 158 -6.53 -17.64 16.37
N GLY A 159 -6.58 -18.32 15.23
CA GLY A 159 -5.99 -17.84 13.97
C GLY A 159 -6.47 -16.45 13.58
N SER A 160 -7.79 -16.22 13.59
CA SER A 160 -8.38 -14.93 13.22
C SER A 160 -7.86 -13.76 14.07
N PHE A 161 -7.68 -13.97 15.38
CA PHE A 161 -7.13 -12.93 16.25
C PHE A 161 -5.68 -12.61 15.86
N ARG A 162 -4.84 -13.65 15.70
CA ARG A 162 -3.44 -13.47 15.30
C ARG A 162 -3.30 -12.80 13.94
N ASP A 163 -4.10 -13.22 12.97
CA ASP A 163 -4.10 -12.63 11.62
C ASP A 163 -4.49 -11.15 11.64
N CYS A 164 -5.54 -10.80 12.39
CA CYS A 164 -6.00 -9.42 12.51
C CYS A 164 -5.02 -8.52 13.27
N THR A 165 -4.32 -9.03 14.28
CA THR A 165 -3.43 -8.22 15.13
C THR A 165 -1.97 -8.26 14.72
N ARG A 166 -1.56 -9.14 13.82
CA ARG A 166 -0.16 -9.31 13.37
C ARG A 166 0.48 -8.00 12.94
N VAL A 167 -0.25 -7.20 12.19
CA VAL A 167 0.25 -5.93 11.62
C VAL A 167 0.32 -4.78 12.63
N ALA A 168 -0.08 -4.99 13.89
CA ALA A 168 0.12 -4.01 14.96
C ALA A 168 1.60 -3.91 15.42
N ALA A 169 2.42 -4.94 15.21
CA ALA A 169 3.84 -4.92 15.47
C ALA A 169 4.58 -4.26 14.28
N LEU A 170 4.51 -2.95 14.19
CA LEU A 170 4.96 -2.17 13.03
C LEU A 170 6.15 -1.26 13.34
N ASP A 171 6.84 -0.82 12.28
CA ASP A 171 7.86 0.24 12.34
C ASP A 171 7.18 1.60 12.61
N VAL A 172 7.21 2.05 13.85
CA VAL A 172 6.50 3.26 14.29
C VAL A 172 6.93 4.53 13.52
N PRO A 173 8.22 4.83 13.31
CA PRO A 173 8.67 5.97 12.51
C PRO A 173 8.06 5.98 11.11
N LEU A 174 8.14 4.87 10.39
CA LEU A 174 7.63 4.74 9.03
C LEU A 174 6.09 4.91 8.99
N TRP A 175 5.37 4.16 9.82
CA TRP A 175 3.90 4.19 9.80
C TRP A 175 3.31 5.50 10.27
N ARG A 176 3.94 6.18 11.25
CA ARG A 176 3.58 7.55 11.62
C ARG A 176 3.63 8.48 10.40
N GLU A 177 4.71 8.40 9.61
CA GLU A 177 4.87 9.22 8.42
C GLU A 177 3.81 8.90 7.36
N LEU A 178 3.63 7.63 7.01
CA LEU A 178 2.65 7.18 6.01
C LEU A 178 1.21 7.60 6.38
N MET A 179 0.81 7.40 7.63
CA MET A 179 -0.54 7.75 8.11
C MET A 179 -0.73 9.27 8.15
N THR A 180 0.29 10.03 8.57
CA THR A 180 0.20 11.49 8.62
C THR A 180 0.10 12.11 7.23
N LEU A 181 0.84 11.59 6.25
CA LEU A 181 0.79 12.05 4.86
C LEU A 181 -0.55 11.75 4.18
N ASN A 182 -1.32 10.77 4.66
CA ASN A 182 -2.64 10.42 4.16
C ASN A 182 -3.77 10.67 5.17
N ALA A 183 -3.57 11.58 6.10
CA ALA A 183 -4.47 11.79 7.25
C ALA A 183 -5.92 12.04 6.82
N ASP A 184 -6.16 12.86 5.81
CA ASP A 184 -7.52 13.19 5.34
C ASP A 184 -8.25 11.96 4.77
N GLY A 185 -7.56 11.14 3.97
CA GLY A 185 -8.08 9.90 3.42
C GLY A 185 -8.35 8.88 4.52
N LEU A 186 -7.40 8.71 5.43
CA LEU A 186 -7.49 7.77 6.53
C LEU A 186 -8.61 8.14 7.52
N THR A 187 -8.74 9.42 7.89
CA THR A 187 -9.84 9.89 8.75
C THR A 187 -11.21 9.55 8.18
N LYS A 188 -11.42 9.77 6.87
CA LYS A 188 -12.69 9.44 6.21
C LYS A 188 -13.05 7.96 6.30
N VAL A 189 -12.08 7.07 6.15
CA VAL A 189 -12.35 5.62 6.22
C VAL A 189 -12.53 5.14 7.65
N ILE A 190 -11.86 5.76 8.63
CA ILE A 190 -12.06 5.50 10.07
C ILE A 190 -13.50 5.84 10.47
N VAL A 191 -13.98 7.05 10.16
CA VAL A 191 -15.37 7.47 10.48
C VAL A 191 -16.39 6.48 9.91
N ARG A 192 -16.23 6.07 8.65
CA ARG A 192 -17.14 5.06 8.06
C ARG A 192 -17.07 3.70 8.76
N LEU A 193 -15.89 3.30 9.25
CA LEU A 193 -15.75 2.06 10.02
C LEU A 193 -16.43 2.17 11.38
N GLU A 194 -16.27 3.30 12.08
CA GLU A 194 -16.93 3.57 13.37
C GLU A 194 -18.45 3.47 13.24
N GLU A 195 -19.03 4.10 12.20
CA GLU A 195 -20.48 3.99 11.91
C GLU A 195 -20.92 2.53 11.68
N ASN A 196 -20.12 1.77 10.93
CA ASN A 196 -20.42 0.36 10.67
C ASN A 196 -20.34 -0.49 11.95
N ILE A 197 -19.32 -0.28 12.79
CA ILE A 197 -19.17 -0.99 14.08
C ILE A 197 -20.32 -0.61 15.02
N HIS A 198 -20.63 0.68 15.13
CA HIS A 198 -21.75 1.16 15.95
C HIS A 198 -23.06 0.49 15.56
N ALA A 199 -23.33 0.31 14.28
CA ALA A 199 -24.56 -0.34 13.82
C ALA A 199 -24.65 -1.83 14.20
N TYR A 200 -23.52 -2.54 14.39
CA TYR A 200 -23.51 -3.88 14.99
C TYR A 200 -23.77 -3.80 16.50
N GLY A 201 -23.13 -2.83 17.19
CA GLY A 201 -23.34 -2.60 18.62
C GLY A 201 -24.81 -2.37 18.96
N VAL A 202 -25.50 -1.50 18.22
CA VAL A 202 -26.93 -1.21 18.41
C VAL A 202 -27.80 -2.48 18.23
N ALA A 203 -27.52 -3.29 17.21
CA ALA A 203 -28.27 -4.54 17.00
C ALA A 203 -28.07 -5.53 18.16
N LEU A 204 -26.86 -5.61 18.70
CA LEU A 204 -26.54 -6.47 19.86
C LEU A 204 -27.20 -5.95 21.15
N GLU A 205 -27.13 -4.65 21.42
CA GLU A 205 -27.69 -4.01 22.60
C GLU A 205 -29.21 -4.25 22.70
N HIS A 206 -29.90 -4.19 21.56
CA HIS A 206 -31.35 -4.41 21.49
C HIS A 206 -31.73 -5.87 21.26
N HIS A 207 -30.79 -6.81 21.23
CA HIS A 207 -31.02 -8.22 20.89
C HIS A 207 -31.83 -8.41 19.60
N ASP A 208 -31.59 -7.50 18.62
CA ASP A 208 -32.31 -7.44 17.35
C ASP A 208 -31.71 -8.47 16.37
N VAL A 209 -32.22 -9.70 16.43
CA VAL A 209 -31.75 -10.83 15.62
C VAL A 209 -32.00 -10.59 14.15
N GLU A 210 -33.11 -9.96 13.76
CA GLU A 210 -33.44 -9.71 12.35
C GLU A 210 -32.44 -8.69 11.75
N ARG A 211 -32.21 -7.59 12.43
CA ARG A 211 -31.25 -6.57 12.05
C ARG A 211 -29.83 -7.13 11.99
N MET A 212 -29.44 -7.94 12.96
CA MET A 212 -28.14 -8.60 12.97
C MET A 212 -27.98 -9.52 11.77
N THR A 213 -28.97 -10.38 11.50
CA THR A 213 -28.96 -11.30 10.35
C THR A 213 -28.82 -10.53 9.04
N ALA A 214 -29.64 -9.51 8.84
CA ALA A 214 -29.57 -8.68 7.62
C ALA A 214 -28.19 -8.04 7.39
N LYS A 215 -27.55 -7.53 8.46
CA LYS A 215 -26.19 -6.95 8.38
C LYS A 215 -25.14 -7.99 8.05
N LEU A 216 -25.19 -9.17 8.68
CA LEU A 216 -24.25 -10.26 8.42
C LEU A 216 -24.36 -10.74 6.97
N GLU A 217 -25.58 -10.98 6.48
CA GLU A 217 -25.84 -11.39 5.10
C GLU A 217 -25.35 -10.33 4.09
N TYR A 218 -25.66 -9.06 4.34
CA TYR A 218 -25.22 -7.96 3.49
C TYR A 218 -23.69 -7.95 3.34
N SER A 219 -22.96 -7.94 4.45
CA SER A 219 -21.49 -7.85 4.45
C SER A 219 -20.83 -9.11 3.88
N SER A 220 -21.35 -10.30 4.26
CA SER A 220 -20.85 -11.59 3.74
C SER A 220 -21.02 -11.71 2.23
N ASN A 221 -22.21 -11.33 1.71
CA ASN A 221 -22.48 -11.38 0.28
C ASN A 221 -21.58 -10.40 -0.50
N ARG A 222 -21.30 -9.21 0.04
CA ARG A 222 -20.35 -8.27 -0.59
C ARG A 222 -18.96 -8.86 -0.69
N LYS A 223 -18.45 -9.50 0.39
CA LYS A 223 -17.12 -10.14 0.36
C LYS A 223 -17.05 -11.28 -0.63
N ARG A 224 -18.09 -12.12 -0.69
CA ARG A 224 -18.16 -13.19 -1.70
C ARG A 224 -18.15 -12.65 -3.13
N ARG A 225 -18.89 -11.57 -3.40
CA ARG A 225 -18.93 -10.93 -4.71
C ARG A 225 -17.60 -10.29 -5.10
N MET A 226 -16.85 -9.73 -4.15
CA MET A 226 -15.50 -9.20 -4.38
C MET A 226 -14.54 -10.27 -4.87
N ASN A 227 -14.68 -11.50 -4.39
CA ASN A 227 -13.80 -12.62 -4.76
C ASN A 227 -14.17 -13.27 -6.11
N LEU A 228 -15.30 -12.89 -6.73
CA LEU A 228 -15.65 -13.36 -8.06
C LEU A 228 -14.82 -12.61 -9.12
N PRO A 229 -14.37 -13.30 -10.18
CA PRO A 229 -13.74 -12.62 -11.31
C PRO A 229 -14.61 -11.50 -11.85
N GLY A 230 -14.03 -10.32 -12.06
CA GLY A 230 -14.72 -9.24 -12.75
C GLY A 230 -15.06 -9.61 -14.20
N PRO A 231 -16.00 -8.89 -14.85
CA PRO A 231 -16.28 -9.08 -16.27
C PRO A 231 -14.99 -8.89 -17.08
N GLY A 232 -14.50 -9.95 -17.71
CA GLY A 232 -13.26 -9.96 -18.52
C GLY A 232 -11.98 -10.33 -17.78
N GLN A 233 -12.01 -10.54 -16.46
CA GLN A 233 -10.90 -11.14 -15.73
C GLN A 233 -11.06 -12.69 -15.76
N VAL A 234 -10.22 -13.34 -16.54
CA VAL A 234 -10.03 -14.77 -16.42
C VAL A 234 -9.11 -15.00 -15.22
N SER A 235 -9.60 -15.68 -14.20
CA SER A 235 -8.74 -16.13 -13.10
C SER A 235 -7.66 -17.03 -13.70
N LEU A 236 -6.39 -16.61 -13.57
CA LEU A 236 -5.24 -17.41 -14.03
C LEU A 236 -4.79 -18.41 -12.97
N ASP A 237 -5.45 -18.47 -11.82
CA ASP A 237 -5.09 -19.35 -10.72
C ASP A 237 -6.23 -20.36 -10.45
N PRO A 238 -6.10 -21.62 -10.93
CA PRO A 238 -7.08 -22.68 -10.66
C PRO A 238 -7.14 -23.08 -9.18
N ASP A 239 -6.16 -22.74 -8.36
CA ASP A 239 -6.09 -23.13 -6.95
C ASP A 239 -6.79 -22.14 -6.00
N LEU A 240 -7.28 -21.01 -6.52
CA LEU A 240 -8.08 -20.03 -5.74
C LEU A 240 -9.47 -20.56 -5.34
N PHE A 241 -9.87 -21.75 -5.82
CA PHE A 241 -11.20 -22.34 -5.60
C PHE A 241 -11.17 -23.75 -4.99
N SER A 242 -9.98 -24.22 -4.54
CA SER A 242 -9.84 -25.51 -3.85
C SER A 242 -9.91 -25.37 -2.32
#